data_cb7d99d1a67c0edc6402ee2f247735e0
#
_entry.id   cb7d99d1a67c0edc6402ee2f247735e0
#
_cell.length_a   1.000
_cell.length_b   1.000
_cell.length_c   1.000
_cell.angle_alpha   90.00
_cell.angle_beta   90.00
_cell.angle_gamma   90.00
#
_symmetry.space_group_name_H-M   'P 1'
#
loop_
_entity.id
_entity.type
_entity.pdbx_description
1 polymer ?
#
loop_
_entity_poly.entity_id
_entity_poly.type
_entity_poly.pdbx_seq_one_letter_code
_entity_poly.pdbx_strand_id
1 'polypeptide(L)' 'MNAKLYNRKLNALRRAQDVQTYYREVRVEGQPDAYVWRTYIYPRFKISMSLFYLYLGMRPENEIKKLEEKQTQCSLF' A
#
# COMPACT_ATOMS: atom_id res chain seq x y z
N MET A 1 -1.45 -4.24 -22.06
CA MET A 1 -1.21 -3.26 -20.97
C MET A 1 0.19 -2.69 -21.11
N ASN A 2 0.33 -1.40 -20.93
CA ASN A 2 1.64 -0.75 -20.95
C ASN A 2 2.43 -1.16 -19.70
N ALA A 3 3.67 -1.63 -19.88
CA ALA A 3 4.53 -2.08 -18.78
C ALA A 3 4.76 -0.99 -17.74
N LYS A 4 4.86 0.28 -18.17
CA LYS A 4 5.03 1.41 -17.25
C LYS A 4 3.82 1.57 -16.32
N LEU A 5 2.61 1.45 -16.84
CA LEU A 5 1.39 1.55 -16.03
C LEU A 5 1.29 0.39 -15.05
N TYR A 6 1.63 -0.81 -15.50
CA TYR A 6 1.66 -1.98 -14.63
C TYR A 6 2.65 -1.78 -13.47
N ASN A 7 3.85 -1.34 -13.77
CA ASN A 7 4.88 -1.13 -12.77
C ASN A 7 4.52 -0.02 -11.78
N ARG A 8 3.88 1.08 -12.25
CA ARG A 8 3.42 2.14 -11.36
C ARG A 8 2.36 1.65 -10.38
N LYS A 9 1.38 0.88 -10.88
CA LYS A 9 0.36 0.30 -10.02
C LYS A 9 0.96 -0.65 -9.01
N LEU A 10 1.86 -1.51 -9.45
CA LEU A 10 2.51 -2.49 -8.59
C LEU A 10 3.34 -1.79 -7.51
N ASN A 11 4.09 -0.75 -7.86
CA ASN A 11 4.89 0.01 -6.92
C ASN A 11 4.03 0.73 -5.88
N ALA A 12 2.92 1.32 -6.32
CA ALA A 12 1.98 1.98 -5.42
C ALA A 12 1.36 0.98 -4.43
N LEU A 13 0.99 -0.20 -4.91
CA LEU A 13 0.42 -1.25 -4.07
C LEU A 13 1.44 -1.79 -3.07
N ARG A 14 2.69 -1.96 -3.49
CA ARG A 14 3.77 -2.38 -2.60
C ARG A 14 4.04 -1.33 -1.53
N ARG A 15 4.00 -0.05 -1.90
CA ARG A 15 4.17 1.03 -0.94
C ARG A 15 3.04 1.03 0.09
N ALA A 16 1.80 0.83 -0.35
CA ALA A 16 0.68 0.69 0.56
C ALA A 16 0.85 -0.50 1.49
N GLN A 17 1.34 -1.61 0.98
CA GLN A 17 1.63 -2.79 1.78
C GLN A 17 2.70 -2.51 2.83
N ASP A 18 3.77 -1.80 2.47
CA ASP A 18 4.83 -1.42 3.40
C ASP A 18 4.29 -0.52 4.52
N VAL A 19 3.47 0.47 4.16
CA VAL A 19 2.84 1.36 5.13
C VAL A 19 1.94 0.57 6.08
N GLN A 20 1.12 -0.33 5.56
CA GLN A 20 0.23 -1.16 6.38
C GLN A 20 1.01 -2.06 7.33
N THR A 21 2.08 -2.68 6.85
CA THR A 21 2.93 -3.54 7.66
C THR A 21 3.56 -2.76 8.81
N TYR A 22 4.13 -1.60 8.50
CA TYR A 22 4.74 -0.74 9.51
C TYR A 22 3.71 -0.22 10.51
N TYR A 23 2.52 0.15 10.02
CA TYR A 23 1.43 0.58 10.88
C TYR A 23 1.06 -0.50 11.90
N ARG A 24 0.97 -1.75 11.47
CA ARG A 24 0.67 -2.87 12.37
C ARG A 24 1.75 -3.07 13.43
N GLU A 25 3.02 -2.84 13.06
CA GLU A 25 4.14 -2.99 13.98
C GLU A 25 4.18 -1.91 15.05
N VAL A 26 3.84 -0.66 14.68
CA VAL A 26 3.96 0.49 15.59
C VAL A 26 2.66 0.82 16.31
N ARG A 27 1.55 0.28 15.83
CA ARG A 27 0.24 0.55 16.41
C ARG A 27 0.14 0.02 17.83
N VAL A 28 -0.36 0.88 18.72
CA VAL A 28 -0.68 0.49 20.10
C VAL A 28 -2.19 0.61 20.26
N GLU A 29 -2.81 -0.39 20.88
CA GLU A 29 -4.25 -0.37 21.11
C GLU A 29 -4.66 0.85 21.91
N GLY A 30 -5.74 1.52 21.47
CA GLY A 30 -6.24 2.72 22.12
C GLY A 30 -5.66 4.02 21.58
N GLN A 31 -4.64 3.99 20.72
CA GLN A 31 -4.09 5.20 20.11
C GLN A 31 -4.86 5.56 18.85
N PRO A 32 -5.16 6.88 18.65
CA PRO A 32 -5.77 7.32 17.40
C PRO A 32 -4.85 7.12 16.21
N ASP A 33 -5.42 6.85 15.03
CA ASP A 33 -4.64 6.71 13.81
C ASP A 33 -3.87 7.98 13.46
N ALA A 34 -4.44 9.16 13.76
CA ALA A 34 -3.77 10.43 13.53
C ALA A 34 -2.47 10.56 14.33
N TYR A 35 -2.45 10.03 15.55
CA TYR A 35 -1.24 10.01 16.38
C TYR A 35 -0.19 9.09 15.78
N VAL A 36 -0.59 7.91 15.34
CA VAL A 36 0.32 6.95 14.70
C VAL A 36 0.91 7.53 13.42
N TRP A 37 0.08 8.20 12.62
CA TRP A 37 0.56 8.86 11.40
C TRP A 37 1.61 9.93 11.73
N ARG A 38 1.30 10.83 12.65
CA ARG A 38 2.19 11.95 13.00
C ARG A 38 3.51 11.46 13.59
N THR A 39 3.45 10.45 14.44
CA THR A 39 4.60 10.00 15.24
C THR A 39 5.48 9.04 14.48
N TYR A 40 4.90 8.14 13.68
CA TYR A 40 5.62 7.03 13.06
C TYR A 40 5.61 7.08 11.53
N ILE A 41 4.44 7.30 10.95
CA ILE A 41 4.27 7.17 9.50
C ILE A 41 4.89 8.36 8.76
N TYR A 42 4.55 9.57 9.15
CA TYR A 42 5.04 10.77 8.48
C TYR A 42 6.58 10.86 8.48
N PRO A 43 7.27 10.64 9.61
CA PRO A 43 8.74 10.72 9.60
C PRO A 43 9.40 9.69 8.68
N ARG A 44 8.77 8.52 8.52
CA ARG A 44 9.35 7.43 7.71
C ARG A 44 8.98 7.52 6.24
N PHE A 45 7.71 7.76 5.94
CA PHE A 45 7.19 7.69 4.56
C PHE A 45 6.95 9.06 3.93
N LYS A 46 6.85 10.12 4.70
CA LYS A 46 6.60 11.48 4.21
C LYS A 46 5.33 11.59 3.38
N ILE A 47 4.29 10.90 3.80
CA ILE A 47 2.99 10.91 3.13
C ILE A 47 1.98 11.71 3.94
N SER A 48 0.96 12.27 3.25
CA SER A 48 -0.11 13.01 3.91
C SER A 48 -1.02 12.07 4.69
N MET A 49 -1.79 12.62 5.63
CA MET A 49 -2.77 11.87 6.37
C MET A 49 -3.82 11.25 5.44
N SER A 50 -4.26 12.01 4.44
CA SER A 50 -5.23 11.51 3.46
C SER A 50 -4.70 10.29 2.71
N LEU A 51 -3.46 10.35 2.28
CA LEU A 51 -2.82 9.24 1.58
C LEU A 51 -2.63 8.04 2.52
N PHE A 52 -2.27 8.30 3.77
CA PHE A 52 -2.15 7.25 4.78
C PHE A 52 -3.47 6.49 4.96
N TYR A 53 -4.58 7.21 5.12
CA TYR A 53 -5.88 6.58 5.25
C TYR A 53 -6.29 5.83 3.97
N LEU A 54 -5.94 6.38 2.81
CA LEU A 54 -6.17 5.69 1.54
C LEU A 54 -5.43 4.35 1.52
N TYR A 55 -4.16 4.35 1.92
CA TYR A 55 -3.37 3.12 1.97
C TYR A 55 -3.92 2.10 2.97
N LEU A 56 -4.42 2.55 4.12
CA LEU A 56 -5.03 1.65 5.10
C LEU A 56 -6.29 0.96 4.57
N GLY A 57 -7.04 1.66 3.72
CA GLY A 57 -8.24 1.11 3.10
C GLY A 57 -7.98 0.20 1.91
N MET A 58 -6.77 0.23 1.36
CA MET A 58 -6.40 -0.63 0.23
C MET A 58 -6.13 -2.05 0.70
N ARG A 59 -6.33 -3.00 -0.21
CA ARG A 59 -5.96 -4.39 0.00
C ARG A 59 -4.91 -4.78 -1.02
N PRO A 60 -3.66 -4.33 -0.84
CA PRO A 60 -2.63 -4.46 -1.86
C PRO A 60 -2.30 -5.91 -2.20
N GLU A 61 -2.38 -6.81 -1.24
CA GLU A 61 -2.11 -8.22 -1.47
C GLU A 61 -3.04 -8.81 -2.52
N ASN A 62 -4.35 -8.54 -2.39
CA ASN A 62 -5.34 -9.03 -3.34
C ASN A 62 -5.18 -8.37 -4.72
N GLU A 63 -4.90 -7.08 -4.74
CA GLU A 63 -4.74 -6.36 -6.00
C GLU A 63 -3.45 -6.75 -6.73
N ILE A 64 -2.37 -6.96 -6.01
CA ILE A 64 -1.12 -7.45 -6.59
C ILE A 64 -1.34 -8.83 -7.19
N LYS A 65 -2.01 -9.72 -6.47
CA LYS A 65 -2.33 -11.05 -6.96
C LYS A 65 -3.16 -11.00 -8.23
N LYS A 66 -4.17 -10.14 -8.29
CA LYS A 66 -5.00 -9.95 -9.48
C LYS A 66 -4.19 -9.45 -10.67
N LEU A 67 -3.27 -8.52 -10.45
CA LEU A 67 -2.41 -8.00 -11.50
C LEU A 67 -1.49 -9.09 -12.04
N GLU A 68 -0.91 -9.89 -11.17
CA GLU A 68 -0.04 -10.99 -11.55
C GLU A 68 -0.80 -12.07 -12.33
N GLU A 69 -1.99 -12.45 -11.86
CA GLU A 69 -2.85 -13.42 -12.55
C GLU A 69 -3.25 -12.91 -13.94
N LYS A 70 -3.64 -11.65 -14.03
CA LYS A 70 -4.03 -11.04 -15.29
C LYS A 70 -2.88 -11.02 -16.29
N GLN A 71 -1.69 -10.73 -15.84
CA GLN A 71 -0.51 -10.70 -16.70
C GLN A 71 -0.14 -12.10 -17.15
N THR A 72 -0.25 -13.09 -16.26
CA THR A 72 -0.01 -14.50 -16.59
C THR A 72 -1.01 -14.99 -17.63
N GLN A 73 -2.29 -14.64 -17.48
CA GLN A 73 -3.31 -14.98 -18.48
C GLN A 73 -3.01 -14.37 -19.83
N CYS A 74 -2.57 -13.12 -19.87
CA CYS A 74 -2.18 -12.46 -21.12
C CYS A 74 -0.99 -13.13 -21.77
N SER A 75 -0.08 -13.69 -21.00
CA SER A 75 1.10 -14.35 -21.56
C SER A 75 0.83 -15.76 -22.08
N LEU A 76 -0.31 -16.34 -21.75
CA LEU A 76 -0.71 -17.64 -22.28
C LEU A 76 -1.31 -17.55 -23.69
N PHE A 77 -1.61 -16.37 -24.15
CA PHE A 77 -2.17 -16.13 -25.47
C PHE A 77 -1.23 -15.27 -26.32
#